data_5ac50f60832855184fbacafaab87ea1a
#
_entry.id   5ac50f60832855184fbacafaab87ea1a
#
_cell.length_a   1.000
_cell.length_b   1.000
_cell.length_c   1.000
_cell.angle_alpha   90.00
_cell.angle_beta   90.00
_cell.angle_gamma   90.00
#
_symmetry.space_group_name_H-M   'P 1'
#
loop_
_entity.id
_entity.type
_entity.pdbx_description
1 polymer ?
#
loop_
_entity_poly.entity_id
_entity_poly.type
_entity_poly.pdbx_seq_one_letter_code
_entity_poly.pdbx_strand_id
1 'polypeptide(L)'
;RHIITTAVEHHAVLHPMQKLEATGFEVTYLQPDHDGNITVEELKKALRPDTILVSVMMVNNETGAVMPIADMVKAVRRASPLALFHTDAVQGFLKVPFRAKALGADMISVSAHKIHAAKGTGALYIRPGLPLPAFLNGGGQESNYRSGTENMPGICGFGAACADTDAKADIARMAQLRDLAREKLAQIDGLVLIGSQAAPHIVNLSLPCLRSQGIINCLQSDGIYAVSYTHLTLP
;
A
#
# COMPACT_ATOMS: atom_id res chain seq x y z
N ARG A 1 -20.58 -12.76 7.54
CA ARG A 1 -19.17 -12.85 7.03
C ARG A 1 -18.53 -11.49 7.17
N HIS A 2 -17.45 -11.43 7.90
CA HIS A 2 -16.79 -10.21 8.30
C HIS A 2 -15.46 -10.01 7.54
N ILE A 3 -15.20 -8.77 7.14
CA ILE A 3 -13.97 -8.34 6.45
C ILE A 3 -13.36 -7.18 7.24
N ILE A 4 -12.05 -7.14 7.33
CA ILE A 4 -11.32 -6.03 7.95
C ILE A 4 -10.42 -5.39 6.90
N THR A 5 -10.48 -4.06 6.82
CA THR A 5 -9.57 -3.25 6.02
C THR A 5 -9.19 -1.98 6.79
N THR A 6 -8.46 -1.05 6.18
CA THR A 6 -8.13 0.23 6.82
C THR A 6 -8.84 1.39 6.11
N ALA A 7 -9.11 2.46 6.85
CA ALA A 7 -9.68 3.68 6.27
C ALA A 7 -8.69 4.42 5.35
N VAL A 8 -7.41 4.05 5.40
CA VAL A 8 -6.32 4.70 4.66
C VAL A 8 -5.84 3.90 3.44
N GLU A 9 -6.58 2.87 3.06
CA GLU A 9 -6.27 2.11 1.84
C GLU A 9 -6.36 2.99 0.58
N HIS A 10 -5.60 2.63 -0.44
CA HIS A 10 -5.81 3.19 -1.77
C HIS A 10 -7.21 2.84 -2.30
N HIS A 11 -7.80 3.71 -3.12
CA HIS A 11 -9.14 3.48 -3.71
C HIS A 11 -9.29 2.15 -4.45
N ALA A 12 -8.18 1.58 -4.95
CA ALA A 12 -8.17 0.25 -5.55
C ALA A 12 -8.57 -0.87 -4.58
N VAL A 13 -8.46 -0.63 -3.27
CA VAL A 13 -8.91 -1.52 -2.20
C VAL A 13 -10.19 -1.00 -1.54
N LEU A 14 -10.27 0.30 -1.23
CA LEU A 14 -11.45 0.87 -0.57
C LEU A 14 -12.75 0.66 -1.34
N HIS A 15 -12.76 0.98 -2.65
CA HIS A 15 -13.99 0.84 -3.44
C HIS A 15 -14.48 -0.62 -3.56
N PRO A 16 -13.61 -1.64 -3.79
CA PRO A 16 -14.02 -3.02 -3.66
C PRO A 16 -14.60 -3.40 -2.29
N MET A 17 -14.03 -2.90 -1.19
CA MET A 17 -14.55 -3.16 0.17
C MET A 17 -15.94 -2.54 0.36
N GLN A 18 -16.13 -1.29 -0.05
CA GLN A 18 -17.44 -0.63 -0.05
C GLN A 18 -18.48 -1.37 -0.90
N LYS A 19 -18.06 -1.91 -2.06
CA LYS A 19 -18.93 -2.73 -2.90
C LYS A 19 -19.32 -4.04 -2.21
N LEU A 20 -18.40 -4.70 -1.53
CA LEU A 20 -18.69 -5.91 -0.74
C LEU A 20 -19.66 -5.60 0.41
N GLU A 21 -19.46 -4.49 1.11
CA GLU A 21 -20.36 -4.01 2.15
C GLU A 21 -21.78 -3.80 1.60
N ALA A 22 -21.92 -3.15 0.44
CA ALA A 22 -23.21 -2.96 -0.23
C ALA A 22 -23.87 -4.29 -0.67
N THR A 23 -23.11 -5.39 -0.77
CA THR A 23 -23.64 -6.73 -1.08
C THR A 23 -23.89 -7.60 0.16
N GLY A 24 -23.80 -7.02 1.36
CA GLY A 24 -24.17 -7.66 2.63
C GLY A 24 -23.02 -8.29 3.42
N PHE A 25 -21.75 -8.01 3.04
CA PHE A 25 -20.64 -8.28 3.94
C PHE A 25 -20.55 -7.19 5.01
N GLU A 26 -20.14 -7.56 6.21
CA GLU A 26 -19.83 -6.60 7.25
C GLU A 26 -18.36 -6.22 7.14
N VAL A 27 -18.07 -4.92 6.95
CA VAL A 27 -16.70 -4.42 6.75
C VAL A 27 -16.30 -3.50 7.90
N THR A 28 -15.22 -3.83 8.59
CA THR A 28 -14.60 -2.97 9.59
C THR A 28 -13.44 -2.20 8.96
N TYR A 29 -13.50 -0.87 9.04
CA TYR A 29 -12.44 0.04 8.59
C TYR A 29 -11.63 0.51 9.79
N LEU A 30 -10.41 -0.03 9.96
CA LEU A 30 -9.49 0.39 11.03
C LEU A 30 -9.08 1.84 10.81
N GLN A 31 -9.18 2.64 11.86
CA GLN A 31 -8.81 4.05 11.80
C GLN A 31 -7.31 4.22 12.09
N PRO A 32 -6.61 5.09 11.36
CA PRO A 32 -5.22 5.40 11.62
C PRO A 32 -5.05 6.26 12.87
N ASP A 33 -3.85 6.26 13.43
CA ASP A 33 -3.43 7.29 14.35
C ASP A 33 -3.09 8.61 13.61
N HIS A 34 -2.67 9.64 14.36
CA HIS A 34 -2.28 10.94 13.82
C HIS A 34 -1.17 10.85 12.75
N ASP A 35 -0.30 9.85 12.81
CA ASP A 35 0.80 9.63 11.85
C ASP A 35 0.43 8.69 10.71
N GLY A 36 -0.83 8.25 10.65
CA GLY A 36 -1.34 7.35 9.61
C GLY A 36 -1.05 5.87 9.87
N ASN A 37 -0.58 5.47 11.05
CA ASN A 37 -0.29 4.09 11.36
C ASN A 37 -1.55 3.33 11.81
N ILE A 38 -1.57 2.04 11.49
CA ILE A 38 -2.53 1.07 12.04
C ILE A 38 -1.76 0.10 12.92
N THR A 39 -2.20 -0.06 14.16
CA THR A 39 -1.51 -0.92 15.13
C THR A 39 -2.02 -2.36 15.07
N VAL A 40 -1.16 -3.30 15.51
CA VAL A 40 -1.56 -4.71 15.66
C VAL A 40 -2.67 -4.86 16.71
N GLU A 41 -2.67 -4.00 17.73
CA GLU A 41 -3.66 -4.05 18.81
C GLU A 41 -5.06 -3.64 18.32
N GLU A 42 -5.14 -2.63 17.45
CA GLU A 42 -6.41 -2.25 16.82
C GLU A 42 -6.96 -3.37 15.93
N LEU A 43 -6.09 -3.99 15.13
CA LEU A 43 -6.48 -5.15 14.36
C LEU A 43 -6.99 -6.28 15.25
N LYS A 44 -6.30 -6.60 16.35
CA LYS A 44 -6.74 -7.64 17.30
C LYS A 44 -8.12 -7.37 17.88
N LYS A 45 -8.43 -6.11 18.22
CA LYS A 45 -9.76 -5.72 18.74
C LYS A 45 -10.88 -5.92 17.72
N ALA A 46 -10.57 -5.77 16.43
CA ALA A 46 -11.52 -5.92 15.34
C ALA A 46 -11.70 -7.37 14.88
N LEU A 47 -10.75 -8.28 15.19
CA LEU A 47 -10.81 -9.68 14.77
C LEU A 47 -11.99 -10.42 15.43
N ARG A 48 -12.72 -11.17 14.61
CA ARG A 48 -13.90 -11.95 15.03
C ARG A 48 -13.79 -13.39 14.52
N PRO A 49 -14.50 -14.35 15.13
CA PRO A 49 -14.50 -15.74 14.66
C PRO A 49 -14.99 -15.91 13.20
N ASP A 50 -15.88 -15.02 12.74
CA ASP A 50 -16.44 -15.03 11.39
C ASP A 50 -15.67 -14.12 10.41
N THR A 51 -14.51 -13.56 10.80
CA THR A 51 -13.62 -12.83 9.90
C THR A 51 -13.06 -13.76 8.83
N ILE A 52 -13.26 -13.41 7.57
CA ILE A 52 -12.82 -14.22 6.41
C ILE A 52 -11.68 -13.59 5.63
N LEU A 53 -11.53 -12.27 5.70
CA LEU A 53 -10.50 -11.52 4.98
C LEU A 53 -10.02 -10.34 5.81
N VAL A 54 -8.72 -10.17 5.84
CA VAL A 54 -8.05 -8.95 6.33
C VAL A 54 -7.22 -8.39 5.17
N SER A 55 -7.41 -7.12 4.84
CA SER A 55 -6.67 -6.43 3.80
C SER A 55 -6.09 -5.14 4.37
N VAL A 56 -4.77 -5.07 4.49
CA VAL A 56 -4.04 -3.92 5.04
C VAL A 56 -2.90 -3.57 4.12
N MET A 57 -2.82 -2.32 3.67
CA MET A 57 -1.71 -1.85 2.84
C MET A 57 -0.39 -1.89 3.62
N MET A 58 0.70 -2.18 2.91
CA MET A 58 2.03 -2.27 3.52
C MET A 58 2.61 -0.89 3.83
N VAL A 59 2.46 0.04 2.90
CA VAL A 59 2.95 1.42 3.02
C VAL A 59 1.85 2.36 2.56
N ASN A 60 1.49 3.31 3.39
CA ASN A 60 0.52 4.33 3.00
C ASN A 60 1.14 5.29 1.98
N ASN A 61 0.45 5.48 0.86
CA ASN A 61 0.93 6.29 -0.27
C ASN A 61 0.95 7.79 0.00
N GLU A 62 0.32 8.25 1.07
CA GLU A 62 0.20 9.66 1.44
C GLU A 62 1.10 10.00 2.64
N THR A 63 0.94 9.31 3.75
CA THR A 63 1.68 9.59 5.00
C THR A 63 3.05 8.93 5.05
N GLY A 64 3.30 7.88 4.24
CA GLY A 64 4.51 7.08 4.34
C GLY A 64 4.54 6.14 5.56
N ALA A 65 3.43 5.96 6.26
CA ALA A 65 3.33 5.00 7.34
C ALA A 65 3.57 3.57 6.82
N VAL A 66 4.38 2.80 7.54
CA VAL A 66 4.69 1.40 7.21
C VAL A 66 4.03 0.49 8.23
N MET A 67 3.08 -0.32 7.77
CA MET A 67 2.30 -1.19 8.63
C MET A 67 3.10 -2.45 9.02
N PRO A 68 2.97 -2.94 10.25
CA PRO A 68 3.67 -4.14 10.73
C PRO A 68 3.01 -5.43 10.24
N ILE A 69 2.97 -5.64 8.91
CA ILE A 69 2.21 -6.69 8.23
C ILE A 69 2.52 -8.08 8.78
N ALA A 70 3.81 -8.41 8.99
CA ALA A 70 4.19 -9.73 9.49
C ALA A 70 3.57 -10.03 10.87
N ASP A 71 3.48 -9.05 11.76
CA ASP A 71 2.90 -9.23 13.09
C ASP A 71 1.36 -9.20 13.04
N MET A 72 0.78 -8.43 12.13
CA MET A 72 -0.65 -8.47 11.82
C MET A 72 -1.07 -9.84 11.31
N VAL A 73 -0.32 -10.43 10.36
CA VAL A 73 -0.55 -11.79 9.87
C VAL A 73 -0.52 -12.81 11.02
N LYS A 74 0.49 -12.74 11.91
CA LYS A 74 0.57 -13.63 13.08
C LYS A 74 -0.66 -13.47 13.99
N ALA A 75 -1.13 -12.26 14.21
CA ALA A 75 -2.33 -12.00 15.01
C ALA A 75 -3.58 -12.62 14.38
N VAL A 76 -3.76 -12.45 13.07
CA VAL A 76 -4.89 -13.04 12.32
C VAL A 76 -4.84 -14.57 12.38
N ARG A 77 -3.67 -15.19 12.16
CA ARG A 77 -3.53 -16.66 12.22
C ARG A 77 -3.89 -17.24 13.58
N ARG A 78 -3.67 -16.50 14.67
CA ARG A 78 -4.01 -16.92 16.03
C ARG A 78 -5.50 -16.79 16.34
N ALA A 79 -6.12 -15.68 15.93
CA ALA A 79 -7.49 -15.36 16.28
C ALA A 79 -8.52 -15.91 15.29
N SER A 80 -8.19 -15.92 14.00
CA SER A 80 -9.06 -16.32 12.89
C SER A 80 -8.25 -17.14 11.86
N PRO A 81 -7.90 -18.41 12.15
CA PRO A 81 -6.95 -19.20 11.36
C PRO A 81 -7.36 -19.41 9.89
N LEU A 82 -8.67 -19.33 9.61
CA LEU A 82 -9.22 -19.50 8.26
C LEU A 82 -9.32 -18.17 7.48
N ALA A 83 -9.12 -17.04 8.14
CA ALA A 83 -9.14 -15.74 7.48
C ALA A 83 -7.94 -15.59 6.55
N LEU A 84 -8.18 -15.10 5.34
CA LEU A 84 -7.13 -14.75 4.40
C LEU A 84 -6.54 -13.38 4.74
N PHE A 85 -5.25 -13.21 4.47
CA PHE A 85 -4.57 -11.92 4.61
C PHE A 85 -4.06 -11.45 3.25
N HIS A 86 -4.54 -10.29 2.82
CA HIS A 86 -4.05 -9.55 1.67
C HIS A 86 -3.28 -8.32 2.12
N THR A 87 -2.23 -7.97 1.40
CA THR A 87 -1.57 -6.66 1.55
C THR A 87 -1.35 -6.00 0.19
N ASP A 88 -1.75 -4.74 0.09
CA ASP A 88 -1.32 -3.87 -1.00
C ASP A 88 0.12 -3.41 -0.71
N ALA A 89 1.07 -3.97 -1.45
CA ALA A 89 2.48 -3.64 -1.34
C ALA A 89 2.97 -2.72 -2.49
N VAL A 90 2.07 -2.06 -3.19
CA VAL A 90 2.40 -1.18 -4.33
C VAL A 90 3.41 -0.10 -3.96
N GLN A 91 3.29 0.48 -2.78
CA GLN A 91 4.27 1.44 -2.26
C GLN A 91 5.42 0.80 -1.48
N GLY A 92 5.30 -0.48 -1.10
CA GLY A 92 6.33 -1.20 -0.34
C GLY A 92 7.34 -1.95 -1.22
N PHE A 93 6.90 -2.40 -2.40
CA PHE A 93 7.71 -3.26 -3.27
C PHE A 93 8.98 -2.55 -3.73
N LEU A 94 10.15 -3.17 -3.44
CA LEU A 94 11.51 -2.67 -3.66
C LEU A 94 11.85 -1.34 -2.93
N LYS A 95 10.98 -0.87 -2.02
CA LYS A 95 11.20 0.36 -1.24
C LYS A 95 11.21 0.12 0.26
N VAL A 96 10.63 -1.02 0.71
CA VAL A 96 10.70 -1.50 2.09
C VAL A 96 11.14 -2.95 2.04
N PRO A 97 12.14 -3.37 2.86
CA PRO A 97 12.61 -4.75 2.82
C PRO A 97 11.55 -5.74 3.28
N PHE A 98 11.15 -6.66 2.41
CA PHE A 98 10.33 -7.80 2.79
C PHE A 98 10.58 -8.99 1.86
N ARG A 99 10.17 -10.17 2.32
CA ARG A 99 10.12 -11.40 1.52
C ARG A 99 8.72 -11.99 1.66
N ALA A 100 8.05 -12.30 0.57
CA ALA A 100 6.68 -12.80 0.56
C ALA A 100 6.46 -14.00 1.52
N LYS A 101 7.37 -14.98 1.47
CA LYS A 101 7.32 -16.16 2.34
C LYS A 101 7.47 -15.80 3.83
N ALA A 102 8.35 -14.86 4.17
CA ALA A 102 8.57 -14.45 5.57
C ALA A 102 7.44 -13.56 6.09
N LEU A 103 6.83 -12.77 5.20
CA LEU A 103 5.68 -11.92 5.53
C LEU A 103 4.47 -12.76 5.95
N GLY A 104 4.27 -13.93 5.32
CA GLY A 104 3.21 -14.88 5.64
C GLY A 104 1.81 -14.48 5.14
N ALA A 105 1.69 -13.38 4.38
CA ALA A 105 0.43 -13.00 3.73
C ALA A 105 0.03 -14.02 2.66
N ASP A 106 -1.28 -14.18 2.47
CA ASP A 106 -1.83 -15.09 1.45
C ASP A 106 -1.78 -14.48 0.06
N MET A 107 -1.95 -13.16 -0.01
CA MET A 107 -1.94 -12.40 -1.25
C MET A 107 -1.17 -11.09 -1.08
N ILE A 108 -0.38 -10.71 -2.10
CA ILE A 108 0.38 -9.46 -2.10
C ILE A 108 0.22 -8.81 -3.47
N SER A 109 -0.34 -7.61 -3.52
CA SER A 109 -0.48 -6.84 -4.76
C SER A 109 0.71 -5.92 -4.97
N VAL A 110 1.24 -5.86 -6.20
CA VAL A 110 2.30 -4.94 -6.61
C VAL A 110 1.99 -4.33 -7.96
N SER A 111 2.56 -3.15 -8.26
CA SER A 111 2.34 -2.43 -9.51
C SER A 111 3.65 -1.97 -10.15
N ALA A 112 3.80 -2.26 -11.42
CA ALA A 112 5.03 -2.02 -12.18
C ALA A 112 5.39 -0.52 -12.27
N HIS A 113 4.41 0.37 -12.47
CA HIS A 113 4.66 1.81 -12.65
C HIS A 113 5.23 2.50 -11.40
N LYS A 114 5.19 1.86 -10.23
CA LYS A 114 5.80 2.40 -9.00
C LYS A 114 7.29 2.09 -8.87
N ILE A 115 7.83 1.26 -9.77
CA ILE A 115 9.25 0.92 -9.86
C ILE A 115 9.81 1.19 -11.26
N HIS A 116 9.34 2.27 -11.90
CA HIS A 116 9.82 2.75 -13.21
C HIS A 116 9.51 1.86 -14.42
N ALA A 117 8.64 0.86 -14.28
CA ALA A 117 8.17 0.04 -15.40
C ALA A 117 6.87 0.59 -16.02
N ALA A 118 6.35 -0.09 -17.04
CA ALA A 118 5.18 0.35 -17.78
C ALA A 118 3.90 0.42 -16.91
N LYS A 119 3.05 1.41 -17.21
CA LYS A 119 1.68 1.48 -16.67
C LYS A 119 0.84 0.33 -17.22
N GLY A 120 -0.21 -0.06 -16.49
CA GLY A 120 -1.14 -1.12 -16.90
C GLY A 120 -0.61 -2.54 -16.64
N THR A 121 0.53 -2.69 -15.97
CA THR A 121 1.11 -3.97 -15.56
C THR A 121 1.26 -4.02 -14.05
N GLY A 122 1.02 -5.17 -13.44
CA GLY A 122 1.18 -5.44 -12.03
C GLY A 122 1.22 -6.94 -11.79
N ALA A 123 1.40 -7.36 -10.56
CA ALA A 123 1.38 -8.76 -10.18
C ALA A 123 0.63 -8.97 -8.86
N LEU A 124 -0.01 -10.12 -8.74
CA LEU A 124 -0.57 -10.62 -7.50
C LEU A 124 0.20 -11.88 -7.10
N TYR A 125 0.96 -11.79 -6.00
CA TYR A 125 1.46 -12.99 -5.36
C TYR A 125 0.31 -13.71 -4.69
N ILE A 126 0.21 -14.99 -4.92
CA ILE A 126 -0.75 -15.90 -4.28
C ILE A 126 0.04 -16.98 -3.56
N ARG A 127 -0.21 -17.18 -2.28
CA ARG A 127 0.43 -18.26 -1.50
C ARG A 127 0.18 -19.60 -2.17
N PRO A 128 1.22 -20.45 -2.38
CA PRO A 128 1.04 -21.76 -2.97
C PRO A 128 -0.03 -22.59 -2.25
N GLY A 129 -0.92 -23.23 -3.02
CA GLY A 129 -2.02 -24.02 -2.50
C GLY A 129 -3.26 -23.26 -2.04
N LEU A 130 -3.29 -21.92 -2.17
CA LEU A 130 -4.49 -21.14 -1.92
C LEU A 130 -5.46 -21.29 -3.10
N PRO A 131 -6.65 -21.89 -2.91
CA PRO A 131 -7.65 -21.96 -3.97
C PRO A 131 -8.34 -20.60 -4.12
N LEU A 132 -8.12 -19.96 -5.25
CA LEU A 132 -8.88 -18.77 -5.65
C LEU A 132 -9.69 -19.09 -6.92
N PRO A 133 -10.93 -18.63 -7.02
CA PRO A 133 -11.69 -18.75 -8.26
C PRO A 133 -11.05 -17.89 -9.36
N ALA A 134 -11.25 -18.28 -10.62
CA ALA A 134 -10.83 -17.47 -11.74
C ALA A 134 -11.50 -16.09 -11.71
N PHE A 135 -10.71 -15.04 -11.89
CA PHE A 135 -11.22 -13.69 -12.07
C PHE A 135 -11.83 -13.49 -13.46
N LEU A 136 -11.15 -14.03 -14.48
CA LEU A 136 -11.67 -14.08 -15.86
C LEU A 136 -11.53 -15.50 -16.41
N ASN A 137 -12.64 -16.09 -16.80
CA ASN A 137 -12.66 -17.39 -17.45
C ASN A 137 -12.31 -17.27 -18.94
N GLY A 138 -11.64 -18.29 -19.51
CA GLY A 138 -11.27 -18.33 -20.93
C GLY A 138 -10.17 -19.35 -21.22
N GLY A 139 -9.12 -18.94 -21.93
CA GLY A 139 -8.08 -19.81 -22.49
C GLY A 139 -7.01 -20.32 -21.51
N GLY A 140 -7.15 -20.10 -20.21
CA GLY A 140 -6.27 -20.69 -19.20
C GLY A 140 -5.00 -19.90 -18.86
N GLN A 141 -4.85 -18.70 -19.42
CA GLN A 141 -3.69 -17.83 -19.12
C GLN A 141 -3.62 -17.51 -17.63
N GLU A 142 -2.42 -17.11 -17.16
CA GLU A 142 -2.13 -16.83 -15.74
C GLU A 142 -2.61 -17.98 -14.83
N SER A 143 -2.29 -19.22 -15.20
CA SER A 143 -2.65 -20.42 -14.43
C SER A 143 -4.17 -20.56 -14.19
N ASN A 144 -5.00 -20.16 -15.11
CA ASN A 144 -6.46 -20.09 -15.03
C ASN A 144 -7.03 -19.01 -14.09
N TYR A 145 -6.21 -18.15 -13.49
CA TYR A 145 -6.75 -17.07 -12.66
C TYR A 145 -7.27 -15.89 -13.46
N ARG A 146 -6.61 -15.55 -14.58
CA ARG A 146 -6.98 -14.42 -15.42
C ARG A 146 -6.71 -14.73 -16.89
N SER A 147 -7.70 -15.18 -17.59
CA SER A 147 -7.62 -15.48 -19.03
C SER A 147 -7.52 -14.21 -19.88
N GLY A 148 -6.98 -14.36 -21.06
CA GLY A 148 -6.66 -13.32 -22.02
C GLY A 148 -5.17 -13.30 -22.32
N THR A 149 -4.78 -13.00 -23.57
CA THR A 149 -3.38 -12.95 -23.99
C THR A 149 -2.56 -12.08 -23.07
N GLU A 150 -1.44 -12.57 -22.62
CA GLU A 150 -0.55 -11.89 -21.68
C GLU A 150 0.10 -10.66 -22.33
N ASN A 151 0.19 -9.57 -21.59
CA ASN A 151 0.92 -8.37 -22.00
C ASN A 151 2.43 -8.60 -21.89
N MET A 152 3.00 -9.41 -22.78
CA MET A 152 4.42 -9.79 -22.73
C MET A 152 5.37 -8.59 -22.69
N PRO A 153 5.18 -7.51 -23.48
CA PRO A 153 6.05 -6.33 -23.36
C PRO A 153 6.02 -5.69 -21.97
N GLY A 154 4.83 -5.56 -21.37
CA GLY A 154 4.68 -5.00 -20.04
C GLY A 154 5.27 -5.91 -18.95
N ILE A 155 5.08 -7.23 -19.07
CA ILE A 155 5.63 -8.22 -18.12
C ILE A 155 7.15 -8.25 -18.21
N CYS A 156 7.72 -8.28 -19.41
CA CYS A 156 9.17 -8.22 -19.60
C CYS A 156 9.78 -6.92 -19.07
N GLY A 157 9.14 -5.78 -19.34
CA GLY A 157 9.55 -4.49 -18.79
C GLY A 157 9.47 -4.43 -17.27
N PHE A 158 8.46 -5.06 -16.66
CA PHE A 158 8.38 -5.17 -15.21
C PHE A 158 9.51 -6.04 -14.64
N GLY A 159 9.78 -7.19 -15.27
CA GLY A 159 10.90 -8.06 -14.89
C GLY A 159 12.25 -7.35 -15.01
N ALA A 160 12.48 -6.61 -16.09
CA ALA A 160 13.69 -5.83 -16.29
C ALA A 160 13.87 -4.75 -15.22
N ALA A 161 12.81 -3.99 -14.89
CA ALA A 161 12.86 -3.00 -13.83
C ALA A 161 13.16 -3.62 -12.45
N CYS A 162 12.61 -4.81 -12.16
CA CYS A 162 12.94 -5.54 -10.93
C CYS A 162 14.43 -5.96 -10.89
N ALA A 163 14.98 -6.39 -12.02
CA ALA A 163 16.36 -6.87 -12.10
C ALA A 163 17.38 -5.72 -12.05
N ASP A 164 17.04 -4.56 -12.60
CA ASP A 164 17.89 -3.37 -12.64
C ASP A 164 17.90 -2.58 -11.31
N THR A 165 16.93 -2.80 -10.45
CA THR A 165 16.82 -2.11 -9.16
C THR A 165 17.78 -2.68 -8.12
N ASP A 166 18.76 -1.87 -7.68
CA ASP A 166 19.48 -2.14 -6.42
C ASP A 166 18.67 -1.61 -5.23
N ALA A 167 17.70 -2.40 -4.80
CA ALA A 167 16.78 -1.99 -3.73
C ALA A 167 17.49 -1.54 -2.45
N LYS A 168 18.67 -2.10 -2.12
CA LYS A 168 19.43 -1.71 -0.93
C LYS A 168 20.04 -0.32 -1.08
N ALA A 169 20.69 -0.05 -2.20
CA ALA A 169 21.29 1.25 -2.48
C ALA A 169 20.21 2.32 -2.65
N ASP A 170 19.12 2.01 -3.37
CA ASP A 170 18.02 2.94 -3.61
C ASP A 170 17.29 3.31 -2.32
N ILE A 171 17.01 2.35 -1.44
CA ILE A 171 16.40 2.59 -0.13
C ILE A 171 17.29 3.50 0.70
N ALA A 172 18.60 3.24 0.75
CA ALA A 172 19.54 4.08 1.48
C ALA A 172 19.59 5.50 0.91
N ARG A 173 19.61 5.65 -0.41
CA ARG A 173 19.60 6.96 -1.07
C ARG A 173 18.32 7.74 -0.84
N MET A 174 17.16 7.07 -0.97
CA MET A 174 15.86 7.69 -0.69
C MET A 174 15.76 8.15 0.77
N ALA A 175 16.24 7.34 1.72
CA ALA A 175 16.26 7.71 3.14
C ALA A 175 17.10 8.96 3.40
N GLN A 176 18.31 9.06 2.82
CA GLN A 176 19.15 10.24 2.92
C GLN A 176 18.46 11.50 2.38
N LEU A 177 17.81 11.38 1.20
CA LEU A 177 17.08 12.51 0.61
C LEU A 177 15.88 12.92 1.43
N ARG A 178 15.12 11.96 1.95
CA ARG A 178 13.99 12.21 2.86
C ARG A 178 14.45 12.96 4.10
N ASP A 179 15.50 12.48 4.74
CA ASP A 179 15.99 13.07 5.99
C ASP A 179 16.50 14.50 5.77
N LEU A 180 17.23 14.74 4.67
CA LEU A 180 17.65 16.08 4.25
C LEU A 180 16.46 17.01 3.96
N ALA A 181 15.46 16.49 3.25
CA ALA A 181 14.24 17.27 2.96
C ALA A 181 13.50 17.64 4.26
N ARG A 182 13.31 16.69 5.17
CA ARG A 182 12.65 16.94 6.46
C ARG A 182 13.42 17.93 7.32
N GLU A 183 14.74 17.84 7.39
CA GLU A 183 15.59 18.78 8.12
C GLU A 183 15.41 20.23 7.59
N LYS A 184 15.42 20.40 6.27
CA LYS A 184 15.23 21.72 5.65
C LYS A 184 13.80 22.24 5.79
N LEU A 185 12.81 21.39 5.59
CA LEU A 185 11.39 21.75 5.68
C LEU A 185 10.99 22.12 7.13
N ALA A 186 11.58 21.47 8.14
CA ALA A 186 11.34 21.78 9.55
C ALA A 186 11.76 23.20 9.95
N GLN A 187 12.56 23.89 9.13
CA GLN A 187 13.00 25.28 9.36
C GLN A 187 11.98 26.31 8.84
N ILE A 188 10.93 25.88 8.15
CA ILE A 188 9.91 26.77 7.58
C ILE A 188 8.83 26.99 8.63
N ASP A 189 8.64 28.23 9.05
CA ASP A 189 7.62 28.60 10.03
C ASP A 189 6.22 28.25 9.56
N GLY A 190 5.44 27.62 10.43
CA GLY A 190 4.07 27.20 10.17
C GLY A 190 3.92 25.95 9.30
N LEU A 191 5.02 25.34 8.85
CA LEU A 191 4.99 24.03 8.16
C LEU A 191 4.90 22.90 9.18
N VAL A 192 3.99 21.95 8.93
CA VAL A 192 3.82 20.72 9.73
C VAL A 192 4.22 19.54 8.89
N LEU A 193 5.19 18.76 9.36
CA LEU A 193 5.55 17.47 8.77
C LEU A 193 4.61 16.39 9.29
N ILE A 194 3.95 15.67 8.39
CA ILE A 194 2.96 14.64 8.70
C ILE A 194 3.56 13.26 8.45
N GLY A 195 3.10 12.28 9.22
CA GLY A 195 3.41 10.86 9.05
C GLY A 195 4.74 10.41 9.63
N SER A 196 4.89 9.09 9.69
CA SER A 196 6.09 8.44 10.21
C SER A 196 7.27 8.59 9.23
N GLN A 197 8.49 8.49 9.74
CA GLN A 197 9.71 8.46 8.91
C GLN A 197 10.03 7.06 8.37
N ALA A 198 9.06 6.15 8.37
CA ALA A 198 9.32 4.74 8.08
C ALA A 198 9.53 4.48 6.59
N ALA A 199 8.69 5.07 5.70
CA ALA A 199 8.89 4.94 4.26
C ALA A 199 10.00 5.87 3.76
N PRO A 200 11.01 5.36 3.07
CA PRO A 200 12.17 6.18 2.68
C PRO A 200 11.87 7.16 1.53
N HIS A 201 10.80 6.96 0.78
CA HIS A 201 10.47 7.66 -0.46
C HIS A 201 9.28 8.62 -0.37
N ILE A 202 8.74 8.84 0.83
CA ILE A 202 7.57 9.69 1.05
C ILE A 202 7.89 10.74 2.10
N VAL A 203 7.61 12.00 1.76
CA VAL A 203 7.58 13.14 2.69
C VAL A 203 6.23 13.81 2.53
N ASN A 204 5.46 13.87 3.61
CA ASN A 204 4.19 14.57 3.65
C ASN A 204 4.31 15.82 4.53
N LEU A 205 3.71 16.90 4.08
CA LEU A 205 3.71 18.18 4.78
C LEU A 205 2.36 18.87 4.64
N SER A 206 2.05 19.72 5.62
CA SER A 206 0.90 20.63 5.59
C SER A 206 1.35 22.05 5.91
N LEU A 207 0.75 23.01 5.22
CA LEU A 207 0.79 24.42 5.53
C LEU A 207 -0.65 24.87 5.79
N PRO A 208 -1.13 24.82 7.04
CA PRO A 208 -2.55 25.05 7.37
C PRO A 208 -3.13 26.39 6.90
N CYS A 209 -2.27 27.39 6.74
CA CYS A 209 -2.66 28.74 6.28
C CYS A 209 -2.79 28.86 4.75
N LEU A 210 -2.39 27.84 3.97
CA LEU A 210 -2.38 27.88 2.51
C LEU A 210 -3.16 26.70 1.90
N ARG A 211 -3.81 26.95 0.77
CA ARG A 211 -4.43 25.89 0.00
C ARG A 211 -3.36 25.06 -0.72
N SER A 212 -3.39 23.74 -0.56
CA SER A 212 -2.43 22.81 -1.15
C SER A 212 -2.27 22.96 -2.67
N GLN A 213 -3.36 23.23 -3.40
CA GLN A 213 -3.30 23.47 -4.84
C GLN A 213 -2.46 24.71 -5.21
N GLY A 214 -2.50 25.77 -4.42
CA GLY A 214 -1.66 26.97 -4.63
C GLY A 214 -0.18 26.63 -4.45
N ILE A 215 0.17 25.87 -3.41
CA ILE A 215 1.54 25.42 -3.15
C ILE A 215 2.05 24.58 -4.32
N ILE A 216 1.25 23.61 -4.77
CA ILE A 216 1.63 22.72 -5.90
C ILE A 216 1.89 23.52 -7.17
N ASN A 217 1.03 24.48 -7.50
CA ASN A 217 1.19 25.31 -8.68
C ASN A 217 2.49 26.15 -8.62
N CYS A 218 2.81 26.73 -7.46
CA CYS A 218 4.07 27.45 -7.26
C CYS A 218 5.28 26.51 -7.42
N LEU A 219 5.28 25.36 -6.77
CA LEU A 219 6.36 24.38 -6.85
C LEU A 219 6.57 23.87 -8.29
N GLN A 220 5.47 23.67 -9.01
CA GLN A 220 5.53 23.21 -10.41
C GLN A 220 6.20 24.22 -11.34
N SER A 221 6.03 25.54 -11.09
CA SER A 221 6.71 26.59 -11.86
C SER A 221 8.22 26.56 -11.67
N ASP A 222 8.69 26.05 -10.53
CA ASP A 222 10.10 25.87 -10.21
C ASP A 222 10.63 24.46 -10.58
N GLY A 223 9.82 23.65 -11.28
CA GLY A 223 10.18 22.29 -11.70
C GLY A 223 10.07 21.23 -10.59
N ILE A 224 9.42 21.55 -9.49
CA ILE A 224 9.18 20.62 -8.37
C ILE A 224 7.77 20.06 -8.48
N TYR A 225 7.65 18.75 -8.71
CA TYR A 225 6.39 18.06 -8.89
C TYR A 225 5.94 17.40 -7.58
N ALA A 226 4.96 18.00 -6.92
CA ALA A 226 4.31 17.49 -5.73
C ALA A 226 2.86 17.08 -6.05
N VAL A 227 2.24 16.30 -5.16
CA VAL A 227 0.83 15.91 -5.27
C VAL A 227 0.09 16.34 -4.02
N SER A 228 -1.21 16.62 -4.15
CA SER A 228 -2.11 16.90 -3.04
C SER A 228 -3.12 15.77 -2.91
N TYR A 229 -3.39 15.41 -1.69
CA TYR A 229 -4.44 14.46 -1.34
C TYR A 229 -5.50 15.15 -0.48
N THR A 230 -6.77 14.89 -0.76
CA THR A 230 -7.90 15.56 -0.11
C THR A 230 -8.78 14.62 0.72
N HIS A 231 -8.44 13.34 0.82
CA HIS A 231 -9.31 12.35 1.42
C HIS A 231 -8.82 11.76 2.75
N LEU A 232 -7.58 12.03 3.15
CA LEU A 232 -7.15 11.68 4.50
C LEU A 232 -7.53 12.83 5.45
N THR A 233 -8.65 12.68 6.12
CA THR A 233 -8.89 13.37 7.38
C THR A 233 -8.21 12.53 8.46
N LEU A 234 -6.95 12.81 8.75
CA LEU A 234 -6.31 12.31 9.96
C LEU A 234 -7.00 12.97 11.16
N PRO A 235 -7.27 12.24 12.24
CA PRO A 235 -7.90 12.78 13.43
C PRO A 235 -7.06 13.86 14.09
#